data_d01af6891bb8655e88cedad3a1598bbd
#
_entry.id   d01af6891bb8655e88cedad3a1598bbd
#
_cell.length_a   1.000
_cell.length_b   1.000
_cell.length_c   1.000
_cell.angle_alpha   90.00
_cell.angle_beta   90.00
_cell.angle_gamma   90.00
#
_symmetry.space_group_name_H-M   'P 1'
#
loop_
_entity.id
_entity.type
_entity.pdbx_description
1 polymer ?
#
loop_
_entity_poly.entity_id
_entity_poly.type
_entity_poly.pdbx_seq_one_letter_code
_entity_poly.pdbx_strand_id
1 'polypeptide(L)'
;MPKVAIIGCETYHNDMVKAAVEKGIGLLGGVDMFALKGEKILLKPNLLSASTPEKCVTTHPSLFRAVAEAFIAGGAVVSYGDSPAIGSTKGAAKKAGLQAVAEDLNIECADFKTGVEIFFEGGRQNRKFVISKGVLNSDGVVSLPKLKTHGLEKFTGLSLIHI
;
A
#
# COMPACT_ATOMS: atom_id res chain seq x y z
N MET A 1 3.29 20.18 13.29
CA MET A 1 4.38 19.71 12.41
C MET A 1 4.12 18.25 12.04
N PRO A 2 4.38 17.81 10.82
CA PRO A 2 4.26 16.40 10.46
C PRO A 2 5.26 15.57 11.28
N LYS A 3 4.82 14.40 11.75
CA LYS A 3 5.67 13.46 12.49
C LYS A 3 6.20 12.39 11.52
N VAL A 4 7.44 11.99 11.68
CA VAL A 4 8.09 10.91 10.92
C VAL A 4 8.71 9.93 11.90
N ALA A 5 8.44 8.64 11.73
CA ALA A 5 9.10 7.56 12.46
C ALA A 5 10.04 6.79 11.54
N ILE A 6 11.29 6.60 11.94
CA ILE A 6 12.29 5.81 11.21
C ILE A 6 12.67 4.63 12.09
N ILE A 7 12.39 3.40 11.61
CA ILE A 7 12.63 2.16 12.34
C ILE A 7 13.58 1.29 11.55
N GLY A 8 14.68 0.88 12.16
CA GLY A 8 15.59 -0.13 11.60
C GLY A 8 14.93 -1.51 11.64
N CYS A 9 15.08 -2.27 10.54
CA CYS A 9 14.65 -3.66 10.44
C CYS A 9 15.61 -4.40 9.52
N GLU A 10 16.39 -5.32 10.07
CA GLU A 10 17.51 -5.94 9.35
C GLU A 10 17.10 -7.11 8.47
N THR A 11 15.91 -7.69 8.72
CA THR A 11 15.45 -8.88 8.00
C THR A 11 13.97 -8.77 7.65
N TYR A 12 13.54 -9.63 6.72
CA TYR A 12 12.12 -9.78 6.37
C TYR A 12 11.43 -10.95 7.11
N HIS A 13 12.00 -11.42 8.24
CA HIS A 13 11.29 -12.35 9.11
C HIS A 13 10.03 -11.69 9.67
N ASN A 14 8.91 -12.41 9.64
CA ASN A 14 7.59 -11.85 9.97
C ASN A 14 7.57 -11.16 11.35
N ASP A 15 8.12 -11.80 12.37
CA ASP A 15 8.12 -11.25 13.75
C ASP A 15 8.91 -9.94 13.85
N MET A 16 10.07 -9.88 13.18
CA MET A 16 10.92 -8.69 13.17
C MET A 16 10.25 -7.52 12.43
N VAL A 17 9.64 -7.82 11.28
CA VAL A 17 8.91 -6.80 10.51
C VAL A 17 7.67 -6.35 11.27
N LYS A 18 6.94 -7.27 11.89
CA LYS A 18 5.77 -6.94 12.72
C LYS A 18 6.15 -6.01 13.87
N ALA A 19 7.16 -6.35 14.65
CA ALA A 19 7.65 -5.51 15.75
C ALA A 19 8.09 -4.12 15.27
N ALA A 20 8.77 -4.04 14.11
CA ALA A 20 9.19 -2.76 13.53
C ALA A 20 8.01 -1.90 13.10
N VAL A 21 6.98 -2.49 12.47
CA VAL A 21 5.76 -1.80 12.05
C VAL A 21 4.97 -1.32 13.27
N GLU A 22 4.74 -2.17 14.25
CA GLU A 22 4.03 -1.82 15.49
C GLU A 22 4.72 -0.69 16.24
N LYS A 23 6.05 -0.74 16.35
CA LYS A 23 6.85 0.34 16.94
C LYS A 23 6.70 1.65 16.16
N GLY A 24 6.76 1.58 14.82
CA GLY A 24 6.62 2.77 13.95
C GLY A 24 5.25 3.42 14.11
N ILE A 25 4.19 2.62 14.02
CA ILE A 25 2.81 3.09 14.20
C ILE A 25 2.60 3.64 15.63
N GLY A 26 3.13 2.97 16.65
CA GLY A 26 3.05 3.40 18.05
C GLY A 26 3.70 4.78 18.29
N LEU A 27 4.89 5.03 17.69
CA LEU A 27 5.56 6.33 17.76
C LEU A 27 4.76 7.46 17.07
N LEU A 28 3.92 7.11 16.12
CA LEU A 28 3.05 8.07 15.43
C LEU A 28 1.71 8.29 16.15
N GLY A 29 1.46 7.56 17.24
CA GLY A 29 0.26 7.70 18.07
C GLY A 29 -0.73 6.53 18.01
N GLY A 30 -0.34 5.43 17.37
CA GLY A 30 -1.18 4.24 17.22
C GLY A 30 -2.00 4.22 15.92
N VAL A 31 -2.67 3.09 15.67
CA VAL A 31 -3.49 2.88 14.46
C VAL A 31 -4.68 3.84 14.43
N ASP A 32 -5.25 4.18 15.58
CA ASP A 32 -6.42 5.07 15.72
C ASP A 32 -6.16 6.50 15.20
N MET A 33 -4.89 6.87 15.03
CA MET A 33 -4.52 8.14 14.37
C MET A 33 -4.67 8.10 12.85
N PHE A 34 -4.83 6.91 12.26
CA PHE A 34 -4.86 6.70 10.82
C PHE A 34 -6.17 6.09 10.33
N ALA A 35 -6.88 5.37 11.19
CA ALA A 35 -8.14 4.74 10.84
C ALA A 35 -9.01 4.52 12.08
N LEU A 36 -10.29 4.82 11.96
CA LEU A 36 -11.29 4.49 12.96
C LEU A 36 -11.85 3.09 12.71
N LYS A 37 -12.45 2.52 13.75
CA LYS A 37 -13.11 1.22 13.65
C LYS A 37 -14.24 1.24 12.60
N GLY A 38 -14.20 0.29 11.67
CA GLY A 38 -15.17 0.16 10.59
C GLY A 38 -14.81 0.94 9.32
N GLU A 39 -13.81 1.82 9.34
CA GLU A 39 -13.34 2.51 8.14
C GLU A 39 -12.71 1.55 7.13
N LYS A 40 -12.94 1.82 5.86
CA LYS A 40 -12.40 1.07 4.73
C LYS A 40 -11.02 1.60 4.38
N ILE A 41 -10.00 0.84 4.70
CA ILE A 41 -8.61 1.21 4.44
C ILE A 41 -8.06 0.40 3.27
N LEU A 42 -7.59 1.13 2.25
CA LEU A 42 -6.91 0.56 1.11
C LEU A 42 -5.40 0.53 1.37
N LEU A 43 -4.82 -0.67 1.47
CA LEU A 43 -3.37 -0.84 1.43
C LEU A 43 -2.91 -0.81 -0.03
N LYS A 44 -2.07 0.15 -0.37
CA LYS A 44 -1.52 0.31 -1.71
C LYS A 44 -0.05 -0.12 -1.75
N PRO A 45 0.24 -1.42 -1.94
CA PRO A 45 1.62 -1.87 -2.15
C PRO A 45 2.16 -1.35 -3.48
N ASN A 46 3.48 -1.41 -3.65
CA ASN A 46 4.11 -1.19 -4.95
C ASN A 46 4.18 -2.52 -5.71
N LEU A 47 3.35 -2.68 -6.75
CA LEU A 47 3.25 -3.91 -7.57
C LEU A 47 3.70 -3.68 -9.02
N LEU A 48 4.73 -2.90 -9.26
CA LEU A 48 5.22 -2.49 -10.59
C LEU A 48 5.01 -3.52 -11.72
N SER A 49 5.35 -4.79 -11.46
CA SER A 49 5.20 -5.92 -12.37
C SER A 49 5.16 -7.23 -11.59
N ALA A 50 4.86 -8.34 -12.27
CA ALA A 50 4.87 -9.69 -11.67
C ALA A 50 6.32 -10.14 -11.35
N SER A 51 6.81 -9.76 -10.17
CA SER A 51 8.17 -10.08 -9.68
C SER A 51 8.12 -10.78 -8.34
N THR A 52 9.07 -11.70 -8.11
CA THR A 52 9.21 -12.36 -6.81
C THR A 52 9.88 -11.44 -5.78
N PRO A 53 9.67 -11.68 -4.47
CA PRO A 53 10.20 -10.83 -3.40
C PRO A 53 11.73 -10.65 -3.44
N GLU A 54 12.46 -11.70 -3.85
CA GLU A 54 13.93 -11.71 -3.91
C GLU A 54 14.50 -10.69 -4.90
N LYS A 55 13.70 -10.29 -5.91
CA LYS A 55 14.09 -9.25 -6.86
C LYS A 55 14.03 -7.83 -6.28
N CYS A 56 13.48 -7.67 -5.08
CA CYS A 56 13.34 -6.39 -4.39
C CYS A 56 12.63 -5.28 -5.20
N VAL A 57 11.77 -5.65 -6.15
CA VAL A 57 11.04 -4.72 -7.02
C VAL A 57 9.72 -4.29 -6.42
N THR A 58 9.07 -5.19 -5.68
CA THR A 58 7.74 -5.01 -5.09
C THR A 58 7.82 -4.86 -3.57
N THR A 59 6.75 -4.38 -2.95
CA THR A 59 6.58 -4.42 -1.50
C THR A 59 6.72 -5.87 -1.02
N HIS A 60 7.49 -6.09 0.05
CA HIS A 60 7.68 -7.43 0.60
C HIS A 60 6.42 -7.94 1.30
N PRO A 61 6.05 -9.24 1.15
CA PRO A 61 4.83 -9.78 1.73
C PRO A 61 4.79 -9.70 3.27
N SER A 62 5.93 -9.81 3.98
CA SER A 62 5.96 -9.64 5.43
C SER A 62 5.60 -8.22 5.88
N LEU A 63 6.03 -7.18 5.13
CA LEU A 63 5.62 -5.80 5.41
C LEU A 63 4.13 -5.61 5.17
N PHE A 64 3.64 -6.13 4.04
CA PHE A 64 2.20 -6.08 3.72
C PHE A 64 1.38 -6.76 4.82
N ARG A 65 1.78 -7.95 5.29
CA ARG A 65 1.14 -8.68 6.39
C ARG A 65 1.12 -7.86 7.67
N ALA A 66 2.27 -7.37 8.10
CA ALA A 66 2.39 -6.65 9.38
C ALA A 66 1.50 -5.41 9.43
N VAL A 67 1.46 -4.63 8.33
CA VAL A 67 0.58 -3.46 8.25
C VAL A 67 -0.89 -3.87 8.20
N ALA A 68 -1.25 -4.87 7.40
CA ALA A 68 -2.61 -5.38 7.32
C ALA A 68 -3.12 -5.85 8.70
N GLU A 69 -2.35 -6.67 9.40
CA GLU A 69 -2.68 -7.15 10.76
C GLU A 69 -2.89 -5.99 11.74
N ALA A 70 -2.04 -4.95 11.69
CA ALA A 70 -2.17 -3.79 12.56
C ALA A 70 -3.50 -3.05 12.33
N PHE A 71 -3.88 -2.80 11.07
CA PHE A 71 -5.14 -2.10 10.75
C PHE A 71 -6.37 -2.97 11.02
N ILE A 72 -6.31 -4.28 10.75
CA ILE A 72 -7.39 -5.23 11.10
C ILE A 72 -7.58 -5.27 12.63
N ALA A 73 -6.49 -5.33 13.40
CA ALA A 73 -6.54 -5.32 14.86
C ALA A 73 -7.15 -4.02 15.40
N GLY A 74 -6.92 -2.88 14.74
CA GLY A 74 -7.58 -1.60 15.00
C GLY A 74 -9.06 -1.57 14.60
N GLY A 75 -9.57 -2.62 13.97
CA GLY A 75 -10.98 -2.73 13.57
C GLY A 75 -11.32 -2.12 12.21
N ALA A 76 -10.33 -1.76 11.40
CA ALA A 76 -10.55 -1.30 10.03
C ALA A 76 -10.95 -2.44 9.09
N VAL A 77 -11.73 -2.12 8.05
CA VAL A 77 -12.03 -3.02 6.93
C VAL A 77 -10.95 -2.84 5.87
N VAL A 78 -10.03 -3.80 5.79
CA VAL A 78 -8.85 -3.69 4.92
C VAL A 78 -9.11 -4.28 3.54
N SER A 79 -8.69 -3.56 2.50
CA SER A 79 -8.55 -4.04 1.13
C SER A 79 -7.15 -3.74 0.60
N TYR A 80 -6.76 -4.32 -0.53
CA TYR A 80 -5.49 -4.00 -1.15
C TYR A 80 -5.60 -3.84 -2.67
N GLY A 81 -4.68 -3.08 -3.26
CA GLY A 81 -4.59 -2.96 -4.71
C GLY A 81 -3.53 -1.98 -5.17
N ASP A 82 -3.18 -2.09 -6.44
CA ASP A 82 -2.26 -1.18 -7.13
C ASP A 82 -2.56 -1.22 -8.63
N SER A 83 -2.06 -0.24 -9.36
CA SER A 83 -2.08 -0.21 -10.83
C SER A 83 -0.68 -0.56 -11.34
N PRO A 84 -0.36 -1.85 -11.58
CA PRO A 84 0.95 -2.22 -12.08
C PRO A 84 1.15 -1.69 -13.51
N ALA A 85 2.39 -1.34 -13.85
CA ALA A 85 2.73 -0.86 -15.18
C ALA A 85 2.54 -1.94 -16.25
N ILE A 86 2.70 -3.22 -15.88
CA ILE A 86 2.59 -4.38 -16.79
C ILE A 86 1.78 -5.48 -16.11
N GLY A 87 0.77 -5.98 -16.80
CA GLY A 87 -0.06 -7.09 -16.35
C GLY A 87 -1.28 -6.66 -15.53
N SER A 88 -1.65 -7.46 -14.53
CA SER A 88 -2.81 -7.21 -13.68
C SER A 88 -2.41 -7.16 -12.21
N THR A 89 -3.19 -6.42 -11.40
CA THR A 89 -3.01 -6.37 -9.94
C THR A 89 -2.92 -7.76 -9.32
N LYS A 90 -3.88 -8.65 -9.65
CA LYS A 90 -3.90 -10.03 -9.13
C LYS A 90 -2.67 -10.84 -9.57
N GLY A 91 -2.27 -10.74 -10.83
CA GLY A 91 -1.08 -11.45 -11.33
C GLY A 91 0.21 -10.98 -10.67
N ALA A 92 0.38 -9.66 -10.50
CA ALA A 92 1.52 -9.09 -9.82
C ALA A 92 1.53 -9.45 -8.32
N ALA A 93 0.38 -9.35 -7.64
CA ALA A 93 0.24 -9.72 -6.24
C ALA A 93 0.52 -11.21 -5.98
N LYS A 94 0.04 -12.10 -6.88
CA LYS A 94 0.33 -13.54 -6.81
C LYS A 94 1.83 -13.81 -6.89
N LYS A 95 2.52 -13.22 -7.86
CA LYS A 95 3.96 -13.44 -8.06
C LYS A 95 4.80 -12.83 -6.93
N ALA A 96 4.35 -11.71 -6.35
CA ALA A 96 5.00 -11.05 -5.22
C ALA A 96 4.70 -11.70 -3.87
N GLY A 97 3.85 -12.75 -3.80
CA GLY A 97 3.47 -13.40 -2.55
C GLY A 97 2.40 -12.65 -1.73
N LEU A 98 1.93 -11.50 -2.19
CA LEU A 98 0.93 -10.71 -1.46
C LEU A 98 -0.45 -11.33 -1.49
N GLN A 99 -0.80 -12.02 -2.60
CA GLN A 99 -2.10 -12.70 -2.72
C GLN A 99 -2.27 -13.77 -1.63
N ALA A 100 -1.25 -14.58 -1.38
CA ALA A 100 -1.31 -15.60 -0.33
C ALA A 100 -1.53 -14.99 1.07
N VAL A 101 -0.90 -13.85 1.36
CA VAL A 101 -1.14 -13.12 2.60
C VAL A 101 -2.56 -12.57 2.66
N ALA A 102 -3.07 -12.02 1.56
CA ALA A 102 -4.42 -11.47 1.49
C ALA A 102 -5.49 -12.57 1.68
N GLU A 103 -5.28 -13.75 1.08
CA GLU A 103 -6.17 -14.91 1.26
C GLU A 103 -6.17 -15.39 2.73
N ASP A 104 -5.00 -15.48 3.37
CA ASP A 104 -4.86 -15.89 4.77
C ASP A 104 -5.56 -14.90 5.74
N LEU A 105 -5.47 -13.61 5.46
CA LEU A 105 -6.08 -12.54 6.26
C LEU A 105 -7.51 -12.16 5.81
N ASN A 106 -8.06 -12.85 4.80
CA ASN A 106 -9.36 -12.56 4.20
C ASN A 106 -9.52 -11.10 3.73
N ILE A 107 -8.49 -10.59 3.04
CA ILE A 107 -8.43 -9.23 2.49
C ILE A 107 -8.77 -9.24 1.01
N GLU A 108 -9.75 -8.44 0.60
CA GLU A 108 -10.17 -8.35 -0.80
C GLU A 108 -9.24 -7.51 -1.66
N CYS A 109 -9.07 -7.95 -2.92
CA CYS A 109 -8.39 -7.14 -3.93
C CYS A 109 -9.36 -6.08 -4.49
N ALA A 110 -9.07 -4.82 -4.25
CA ALA A 110 -9.87 -3.68 -4.70
C ALA A 110 -9.83 -3.52 -6.23
N ASP A 111 -10.87 -2.90 -6.79
CA ASP A 111 -10.99 -2.65 -8.23
C ASP A 111 -10.08 -1.50 -8.69
N PHE A 112 -8.97 -1.86 -9.29
CA PHE A 112 -8.04 -0.92 -9.95
C PHE A 112 -8.18 -0.91 -11.48
N LYS A 113 -9.14 -1.65 -12.04
CA LYS A 113 -9.40 -1.67 -13.49
C LYS A 113 -10.39 -0.59 -13.93
N THR A 114 -11.40 -0.36 -13.10
CA THR A 114 -12.45 0.62 -13.40
C THR A 114 -11.98 2.01 -12.98
N GLY A 115 -11.77 2.88 -13.95
CA GLY A 115 -11.52 4.30 -13.73
C GLY A 115 -12.83 5.09 -13.64
N VAL A 116 -12.91 6.01 -12.71
CA VAL A 116 -14.02 6.96 -12.57
C VAL A 116 -13.51 8.36 -12.80
N GLU A 117 -14.15 9.10 -13.69
CA GLU A 117 -13.83 10.50 -13.92
C GLU A 117 -14.32 11.34 -12.74
N ILE A 118 -13.41 12.13 -12.18
CA ILE A 118 -13.73 13.13 -11.17
C ILE A 118 -13.26 14.51 -11.63
N PHE A 119 -13.99 15.53 -11.21
CA PHE A 119 -13.66 16.92 -11.50
C PHE A 119 -13.34 17.66 -10.20
N PHE A 120 -12.22 18.36 -10.17
CA PHE A 120 -11.77 19.17 -9.04
C PHE A 120 -11.58 20.62 -9.46
N GLU A 121 -12.49 21.49 -9.07
CA GLU A 121 -12.49 22.92 -9.47
C GLU A 121 -11.23 23.66 -9.02
N GLY A 122 -10.68 23.31 -7.85
CA GLY A 122 -9.44 23.90 -7.31
C GLY A 122 -8.15 23.53 -8.03
N GLY A 123 -8.22 22.66 -9.04
CA GLY A 123 -7.04 22.24 -9.82
C GLY A 123 -6.46 23.39 -10.65
N ARG A 124 -5.15 23.64 -10.55
CA ARG A 124 -4.46 24.68 -11.31
C ARG A 124 -4.03 24.24 -12.70
N GLN A 125 -3.42 23.06 -12.83
CA GLN A 125 -2.98 22.49 -14.12
C GLN A 125 -4.00 21.55 -14.71
N ASN A 126 -4.50 20.60 -13.89
CA ASN A 126 -5.51 19.64 -14.28
C ASN A 126 -6.73 19.77 -13.35
N ARG A 127 -7.91 19.69 -13.91
CA ARG A 127 -9.18 19.71 -13.17
C ARG A 127 -9.96 18.41 -13.33
N LYS A 128 -9.61 17.61 -14.33
CA LYS A 128 -10.23 16.32 -14.63
C LYS A 128 -9.24 15.21 -14.35
N PHE A 129 -9.64 14.23 -13.55
CA PHE A 129 -8.82 13.08 -13.16
C PHE A 129 -9.61 11.79 -13.36
N VAL A 130 -8.89 10.71 -13.65
CA VAL A 130 -9.46 9.37 -13.67
C VAL A 130 -8.86 8.61 -12.49
N ILE A 131 -9.67 8.34 -11.50
CA ILE A 131 -9.27 7.66 -10.27
C ILE A 131 -9.86 6.25 -10.24
N SER A 132 -9.10 5.26 -9.78
CA SER A 132 -9.61 3.89 -9.68
C SER A 132 -10.76 3.80 -8.68
N LYS A 133 -11.76 2.99 -9.00
CA LYS A 133 -12.91 2.74 -8.14
C LYS A 133 -12.50 2.21 -6.75
N GLY A 134 -11.43 1.39 -6.70
CA GLY A 134 -10.89 0.87 -5.44
C GLY A 134 -10.42 1.98 -4.49
N VAL A 135 -9.83 3.06 -5.01
CA VAL A 135 -9.43 4.23 -4.21
C VAL A 135 -10.67 5.02 -3.76
N LEU A 136 -11.61 5.28 -4.68
CA LEU A 136 -12.82 6.06 -4.36
C LEU A 136 -13.75 5.38 -3.37
N ASN A 137 -13.71 4.06 -3.27
CA ASN A 137 -14.52 3.28 -2.34
C ASN A 137 -13.85 3.09 -0.96
N SER A 138 -12.69 3.67 -0.72
CA SER A 138 -11.99 3.62 0.56
C SER A 138 -12.08 4.96 1.30
N ASP A 139 -12.07 4.90 2.63
CA ASP A 139 -12.07 6.09 3.50
C ASP A 139 -10.63 6.60 3.70
N GLY A 140 -9.64 5.73 3.56
CA GLY A 140 -8.23 6.07 3.65
C GLY A 140 -7.34 5.15 2.81
N VAL A 141 -6.16 5.68 2.42
CA VAL A 141 -5.16 4.94 1.65
C VAL A 141 -3.84 4.91 2.40
N VAL A 142 -3.34 3.71 2.67
CA VAL A 142 -2.02 3.50 3.27
C VAL A 142 -1.07 3.05 2.15
N SER A 143 -0.14 3.92 1.78
CA SER A 143 0.87 3.61 0.77
C SER A 143 2.00 2.77 1.37
N LEU A 144 2.31 1.64 0.73
CA LEU A 144 3.40 0.73 1.10
C LEU A 144 4.45 0.71 -0.02
N PRO A 145 5.21 1.80 -0.19
CA PRO A 145 6.16 1.91 -1.28
C PRO A 145 7.35 0.97 -1.12
N LYS A 146 8.13 0.82 -2.17
CA LYS A 146 9.43 0.14 -2.16
C LYS A 146 10.52 1.12 -2.51
N LEU A 147 11.46 1.33 -1.60
CA LEU A 147 12.68 2.07 -1.92
C LEU A 147 13.54 1.21 -2.84
N LYS A 148 13.78 1.68 -4.05
CA LYS A 148 14.53 0.98 -5.09
C LYS A 148 15.12 1.94 -6.10
N THR A 149 16.10 1.47 -6.89
CA THR A 149 16.62 2.22 -8.04
C THR A 149 15.56 2.36 -9.13
N HIS A 150 15.67 3.40 -9.92
CA HIS A 150 14.79 3.68 -11.05
C HIS A 150 15.61 4.20 -12.24
N GLY A 151 15.32 3.71 -13.46
CA GLY A 151 16.08 4.04 -14.65
C GLY A 151 16.00 5.51 -15.05
N LEU A 152 14.89 6.19 -14.80
CA LEU A 152 14.69 7.61 -15.13
C LEU A 152 14.95 8.53 -13.95
N GLU A 153 14.47 8.18 -12.75
CA GLU A 153 14.47 9.03 -11.55
C GLU A 153 15.54 8.66 -10.54
N LYS A 154 16.52 7.83 -10.91
CA LYS A 154 17.59 7.29 -10.06
C LYS A 154 17.06 6.40 -8.93
N PHE A 155 16.09 6.82 -8.13
CA PHE A 155 15.46 6.01 -7.09
C PHE A 155 13.97 6.31 -6.96
N THR A 156 13.22 5.38 -6.39
CA THR A 156 11.83 5.55 -5.98
C THR A 156 11.69 5.29 -4.50
N GLY A 157 10.85 6.07 -3.81
CA GLY A 157 10.56 5.87 -2.38
C GLY A 157 9.07 6.03 -2.08
N LEU A 158 8.28 6.40 -3.09
CA LEU A 158 6.83 6.48 -3.02
C LEU A 158 6.27 5.88 -4.32
N SER A 159 5.49 6.58 -5.05
CA SER A 159 4.97 6.17 -6.36
C SER A 159 5.28 7.26 -7.37
N LEU A 160 5.83 6.91 -8.54
CA LEU A 160 6.05 7.86 -9.63
C LEU A 160 4.73 8.32 -10.29
N ILE A 161 3.65 7.60 -10.06
CA ILE A 161 2.33 7.91 -10.65
C ILE A 161 1.67 9.13 -9.98
N HIS A 162 2.19 9.58 -8.84
CA HIS A 162 1.63 10.68 -8.04
C HIS A 162 2.45 11.97 -8.10
N ILE A 163 3.34 12.11 -9.08
CA ILE A 163 4.09 13.33 -9.36
C ILE A 163 3.43 14.11 -10.49
#